data_d66ec1c4609ad3afa227c12832d29736
#
_entry.id   d66ec1c4609ad3afa227c12832d29736
#
_cell.length_a   1.000
_cell.length_b   1.000
_cell.length_c   1.000
_cell.angle_alpha   90.00
_cell.angle_beta   90.00
_cell.angle_gamma   90.00
#
_symmetry.space_group_name_H-M   'P 1'
#
loop_
_entity.id
_entity.type
_entity.pdbx_description
1 polymer ?
#
loop_
_entity_poly.entity_id
_entity_poly.type
_entity_poly.pdbx_seq_one_letter_code
_entity_poly.pdbx_strand_id
1 'polypeptide(L)'
;NKYHKLPDDYEPDDLVALSYHNGYTYYLRSEAAEAYEELSSAALLDNVIVYPFSAYRSYDTQNTLYTRYKERDGEEKADTYSARPGFSEHQLGLAIDIRSNTLTDNLTNNDYEWMLDNSYKYGFIVRYPKGKQHITQFMEEPWHLRYLGVELATKVHDSGLTYDEYYDLYMK
;
A
#
# COMPACT_ATOMS: atom_id res chain seq x y z
N ASN A 1 5.43 -9.59 -2.43
CA ASN A 1 6.84 -9.23 -2.61
C ASN A 1 7.39 -9.89 -3.89
N LYS A 2 8.62 -9.61 -4.27
CA LYS A 2 9.25 -10.09 -5.52
C LYS A 2 9.48 -11.60 -5.61
N TYR A 3 9.23 -12.35 -4.55
CA TYR A 3 9.56 -13.79 -4.46
C TYR A 3 8.33 -14.70 -4.41
N HIS A 4 7.15 -14.15 -4.09
CA HIS A 4 5.93 -14.94 -3.93
C HIS A 4 4.89 -14.46 -4.93
N LYS A 5 4.73 -15.26 -6.01
CA LYS A 5 3.73 -14.99 -7.04
C LYS A 5 2.36 -15.50 -6.58
N LEU A 6 1.34 -14.67 -6.74
CA LEU A 6 -0.07 -15.05 -6.63
C LEU A 6 -0.52 -15.74 -7.93
N PRO A 7 -1.53 -16.63 -7.88
CA PRO A 7 -2.20 -17.09 -9.08
C PRO A 7 -2.71 -15.93 -9.93
N ASP A 8 -2.66 -16.07 -11.25
CA ASP A 8 -3.04 -15.00 -12.17
C ASP A 8 -4.52 -14.63 -12.04
N ASP A 9 -5.36 -15.62 -11.72
CA ASP A 9 -6.80 -15.51 -11.50
C ASP A 9 -7.19 -15.24 -10.03
N TYR A 10 -6.20 -15.02 -9.15
CA TYR A 10 -6.50 -14.72 -7.76
C TYR A 10 -7.21 -13.37 -7.63
N GLU A 11 -8.41 -13.43 -7.07
CA GLU A 11 -9.24 -12.28 -6.68
C GLU A 11 -9.88 -12.56 -5.31
N PRO A 12 -9.78 -11.62 -4.35
CA PRO A 12 -10.49 -11.77 -3.07
C PRO A 12 -12.01 -11.77 -3.29
N ASP A 13 -12.73 -12.63 -2.57
CA ASP A 13 -14.19 -12.77 -2.65
C ASP A 13 -14.97 -11.76 -1.78
N ASP A 14 -14.25 -11.02 -0.93
CA ASP A 14 -14.80 -10.05 0.03
C ASP A 14 -14.40 -8.59 -0.28
N LEU A 15 -14.18 -8.28 -1.56
CA LEU A 15 -13.90 -6.91 -1.99
C LEU A 15 -15.12 -6.00 -1.81
N VAL A 16 -14.94 -4.88 -1.13
CA VAL A 16 -15.96 -3.84 -0.96
C VAL A 16 -15.44 -2.48 -1.42
N ALA A 17 -16.36 -1.65 -1.92
CA ALA A 17 -16.04 -0.31 -2.37
C ALA A 17 -15.82 0.63 -1.18
N LEU A 18 -14.78 1.47 -1.26
CA LEU A 18 -14.57 2.58 -0.33
C LEU A 18 -15.63 3.68 -0.55
N SER A 19 -15.90 4.44 0.51
CA SER A 19 -16.87 5.54 0.48
C SER A 19 -16.44 6.71 -0.43
N TYR A 20 -15.14 6.91 -0.61
CA TYR A 20 -14.60 7.99 -1.45
C TYR A 20 -14.69 7.66 -2.94
N HIS A 21 -15.25 8.61 -3.71
CA HIS A 21 -15.37 8.54 -5.17
C HIS A 21 -14.88 9.83 -5.82
N ASN A 22 -14.11 9.71 -6.89
CA ASN A 22 -13.63 10.82 -7.71
C ASN A 22 -13.81 10.54 -9.22
N GLY A 23 -14.86 9.80 -9.58
CA GLY A 23 -15.08 9.22 -10.91
C GLY A 23 -14.52 7.79 -11.04
N TYR A 24 -13.79 7.32 -10.04
CA TYR A 24 -13.32 5.94 -9.90
C TYR A 24 -13.83 5.37 -8.59
N THR A 25 -14.05 4.05 -8.54
CA THR A 25 -14.37 3.31 -7.33
C THR A 25 -13.14 2.48 -6.92
N TYR A 26 -12.75 2.60 -5.66
CA TYR A 26 -11.62 1.89 -5.08
C TYR A 26 -12.13 0.74 -4.23
N TYR A 27 -11.49 -0.42 -4.31
CA TYR A 27 -11.91 -1.63 -3.60
C TYR A 27 -10.78 -2.13 -2.68
N LEU A 28 -11.15 -2.57 -1.49
CA LEU A 28 -10.30 -3.34 -0.58
C LEU A 28 -11.09 -4.54 -0.07
N ARG A 29 -10.40 -5.50 0.53
CA ARG A 29 -11.07 -6.55 1.32
C ARG A 29 -11.84 -5.87 2.47
N SER A 30 -12.96 -6.46 2.87
CA SER A 30 -13.91 -5.82 3.80
C SER A 30 -13.25 -5.30 5.08
N GLU A 31 -12.42 -6.12 5.74
CA GLU A 31 -11.71 -5.73 6.96
C GLU A 31 -10.73 -4.55 6.72
N ALA A 32 -9.99 -4.58 5.62
CA ALA A 32 -9.08 -3.49 5.27
C ALA A 32 -9.82 -2.21 4.88
N ALA A 33 -11.00 -2.33 4.27
CA ALA A 33 -11.83 -1.18 3.91
C ALA A 33 -12.38 -0.48 5.15
N GLU A 34 -12.95 -1.23 6.11
CA GLU A 34 -13.43 -0.69 7.38
C GLU A 34 -12.30 0.02 8.13
N ALA A 35 -11.14 -0.63 8.25
CA ALA A 35 -9.95 -0.07 8.88
C ALA A 35 -9.44 1.20 8.20
N TYR A 36 -9.52 1.28 6.87
CA TYR A 36 -9.13 2.49 6.12
C TYR A 36 -10.09 3.66 6.36
N GLU A 37 -11.40 3.41 6.42
CA GLU A 37 -12.39 4.46 6.72
C GLU A 37 -12.17 5.02 8.14
N GLU A 38 -11.84 4.17 9.10
CA GLU A 38 -11.48 4.60 10.46
C GLU A 38 -10.18 5.42 10.48
N LEU A 39 -9.13 4.95 9.79
CA LEU A 39 -7.86 5.66 9.64
C LEU A 39 -8.06 7.04 9.01
N SER A 40 -8.79 7.10 7.89
CA SER A 40 -9.06 8.34 7.18
C SER A 40 -9.84 9.34 8.04
N SER A 41 -10.82 8.85 8.81
CA SER A 41 -11.60 9.66 9.75
C SER A 41 -10.74 10.21 10.89
N ALA A 42 -9.85 9.39 11.44
CA ALA A 42 -8.92 9.83 12.49
C ALA A 42 -7.88 10.84 11.97
N ALA A 43 -7.34 10.61 10.78
CA ALA A 43 -6.44 11.56 10.13
C ALA A 43 -7.10 12.93 9.92
N LEU A 44 -8.38 12.94 9.50
CA LEU A 44 -9.15 14.17 9.33
C LEU A 44 -9.29 14.97 10.63
N LEU A 45 -9.47 14.31 11.79
CA LEU A 45 -9.54 14.97 13.09
C LEU A 45 -8.23 15.68 13.44
N ASP A 46 -7.11 15.19 12.95
CA ASP A 46 -5.78 15.77 13.11
C ASP A 46 -5.39 16.73 11.96
N ASN A 47 -6.37 17.14 11.13
CA ASN A 47 -6.20 17.97 9.94
C ASN A 47 -5.27 17.36 8.86
N VAL A 48 -5.15 16.04 8.85
CA VAL A 48 -4.48 15.27 7.80
C VAL A 48 -5.56 14.74 6.85
N ILE A 49 -5.61 15.31 5.64
CA ILE A 49 -6.64 14.97 4.66
C ILE A 49 -5.99 14.16 3.53
N VAL A 50 -6.34 12.89 3.46
CA VAL A 50 -5.81 11.96 2.45
C VAL A 50 -6.93 11.30 1.67
N TYR A 51 -6.66 11.03 0.41
CA TYR A 51 -7.59 10.37 -0.51
C TYR A 51 -6.93 9.14 -1.15
N PRO A 52 -7.69 8.06 -1.39
CA PRO A 52 -7.18 6.94 -2.18
C PRO A 52 -6.99 7.36 -3.63
N PHE A 53 -5.94 6.85 -4.27
CA PHE A 53 -5.77 6.95 -5.72
C PHE A 53 -5.48 5.61 -6.40
N SER A 54 -5.20 4.56 -5.62
CA SER A 54 -5.12 3.17 -6.09
C SER A 54 -5.40 2.23 -4.90
N ALA A 55 -6.10 1.13 -5.15
CA ALA A 55 -6.39 0.11 -4.15
C ALA A 55 -6.28 -1.28 -4.78
N TYR A 56 -7.29 -2.16 -4.72
CA TYR A 56 -7.23 -3.43 -5.41
C TYR A 56 -6.93 -3.26 -6.90
N ARG A 57 -6.02 -4.07 -7.40
CA ARG A 57 -5.68 -4.18 -8.83
C ARG A 57 -5.62 -5.65 -9.22
N SER A 58 -6.41 -6.05 -10.23
CA SER A 58 -6.32 -7.40 -10.79
C SER A 58 -4.95 -7.64 -11.44
N TYR A 59 -4.64 -8.92 -11.69
CA TYR A 59 -3.46 -9.32 -12.46
C TYR A 59 -3.37 -8.58 -13.80
N ASP A 60 -4.46 -8.52 -14.56
CA ASP A 60 -4.50 -7.88 -15.88
C ASP A 60 -4.26 -6.37 -15.81
N THR A 61 -4.82 -5.71 -14.79
CA THR A 61 -4.57 -4.29 -14.54
C THR A 61 -3.09 -4.05 -14.25
N GLN A 62 -2.49 -4.88 -13.37
CA GLN A 62 -1.08 -4.78 -13.04
C GLN A 62 -0.19 -5.11 -14.25
N ASN A 63 -0.57 -6.08 -15.08
CA ASN A 63 0.17 -6.41 -16.30
C ASN A 63 0.19 -5.24 -17.29
N THR A 64 -0.96 -4.60 -17.50
CA THR A 64 -1.05 -3.42 -18.36
C THR A 64 -0.19 -2.27 -17.83
N LEU A 65 -0.24 -2.02 -16.53
CA LEU A 65 0.51 -0.96 -15.86
C LEU A 65 2.02 -1.22 -15.94
N TYR A 66 2.47 -2.42 -15.59
CA TYR A 66 3.88 -2.81 -15.64
C TYR A 66 4.45 -2.77 -17.04
N THR A 67 3.70 -3.27 -18.05
CA THR A 67 4.11 -3.23 -19.46
C THR A 67 4.35 -1.80 -19.91
N ARG A 68 3.45 -0.86 -19.58
CA ARG A 68 3.62 0.57 -19.88
C ARG A 68 4.88 1.15 -19.25
N TYR A 69 5.16 0.81 -18.00
CA TYR A 69 6.36 1.28 -17.30
C TYR A 69 7.64 0.69 -17.91
N LYS A 70 7.62 -0.60 -18.24
CA LYS A 70 8.72 -1.29 -18.91
C LYS A 70 9.03 -0.69 -20.29
N GLU A 71 8.00 -0.36 -21.07
CA GLU A 71 8.16 0.29 -22.37
C GLU A 71 8.72 1.72 -22.25
N ARG A 72 8.30 2.46 -21.24
CA ARG A 72 8.73 3.85 -21.00
C ARG A 72 10.15 3.96 -20.43
N ASP A 73 10.48 3.15 -19.44
CA ASP A 73 11.65 3.33 -18.58
C ASP A 73 12.68 2.19 -18.67
N GLY A 74 12.33 1.08 -19.31
CA GLY A 74 13.10 -0.16 -19.30
C GLY A 74 12.78 -1.07 -18.11
N GLU A 75 13.06 -2.36 -18.27
CA GLU A 75 12.68 -3.38 -17.27
C GLU A 75 13.35 -3.18 -15.92
N GLU A 76 14.68 -2.95 -15.92
CA GLU A 76 15.43 -2.76 -14.67
C GLU A 76 14.90 -1.59 -13.83
N LYS A 77 14.58 -0.47 -14.49
CA LYS A 77 14.05 0.70 -13.79
C LYS A 77 12.60 0.47 -13.35
N ALA A 78 11.75 -0.13 -14.20
CA ALA A 78 10.38 -0.47 -13.84
C ALA A 78 10.32 -1.36 -12.60
N ASP A 79 11.20 -2.34 -12.47
CA ASP A 79 11.29 -3.24 -11.31
C ASP A 79 11.62 -2.54 -9.99
N THR A 80 12.14 -1.31 -10.01
CA THR A 80 12.44 -0.58 -8.77
C THR A 80 11.22 0.09 -8.12
N TYR A 81 10.15 0.32 -8.90
CA TYR A 81 8.96 1.04 -8.42
C TYR A 81 7.63 0.38 -8.79
N SER A 82 7.63 -0.71 -9.54
CA SER A 82 6.41 -1.44 -9.89
C SER A 82 6.61 -2.94 -9.77
N ALA A 83 5.69 -3.60 -9.10
CA ALA A 83 5.70 -5.05 -9.04
C ALA A 83 5.33 -5.66 -10.40
N ARG A 84 5.98 -6.76 -10.76
CA ARG A 84 5.58 -7.57 -11.91
C ARG A 84 4.17 -8.17 -11.67
N PRO A 85 3.42 -8.48 -12.74
CA PRO A 85 2.10 -9.11 -12.61
C PRO A 85 2.14 -10.37 -11.75
N GLY A 86 1.21 -10.48 -10.80
CA GLY A 86 1.15 -11.56 -9.82
C GLY A 86 2.02 -11.33 -8.57
N PHE A 87 2.88 -10.30 -8.53
CA PHE A 87 3.74 -10.00 -7.38
C PHE A 87 3.34 -8.72 -6.64
N SER A 88 2.25 -8.07 -7.06
CA SER A 88 1.75 -6.85 -6.44
C SER A 88 0.89 -7.16 -5.22
N GLU A 89 1.13 -6.43 -4.12
CA GLU A 89 0.28 -6.48 -2.92
C GLU A 89 -1.14 -5.94 -3.17
N HIS A 90 -1.32 -5.10 -4.19
CA HIS A 90 -2.64 -4.61 -4.59
C HIS A 90 -3.58 -5.73 -5.07
N GLN A 91 -3.05 -6.84 -5.61
CA GLN A 91 -3.85 -7.99 -5.99
C GLN A 91 -4.44 -8.72 -4.78
N LEU A 92 -3.85 -8.55 -3.59
CA LEU A 92 -4.40 -9.11 -2.35
C LEU A 92 -5.64 -8.35 -1.83
N GLY A 93 -5.91 -7.13 -2.35
CA GLY A 93 -6.94 -6.26 -1.78
C GLY A 93 -6.60 -5.71 -0.38
N LEU A 94 -5.30 -5.73 0.00
CA LEU A 94 -4.80 -5.32 1.31
C LEU A 94 -3.79 -4.15 1.22
N ALA A 95 -3.62 -3.57 0.04
CA ALA A 95 -2.76 -2.41 -0.17
C ALA A 95 -3.57 -1.25 -0.74
N ILE A 96 -3.24 -0.05 -0.30
CA ILE A 96 -3.85 1.20 -0.75
C ILE A 96 -2.77 2.26 -0.92
N ASP A 97 -2.84 2.97 -2.06
CA ASP A 97 -2.05 4.16 -2.31
C ASP A 97 -2.89 5.40 -2.02
N ILE A 98 -2.36 6.30 -1.19
CA ILE A 98 -3.02 7.53 -0.76
C ILE A 98 -2.25 8.77 -1.22
N ARG A 99 -2.96 9.88 -1.34
CA ARG A 99 -2.40 11.21 -1.64
C ARG A 99 -3.00 12.28 -0.75
N SER A 100 -2.26 13.36 -0.54
CA SER A 100 -2.73 14.51 0.21
C SER A 100 -3.81 15.28 -0.53
N ASN A 101 -4.58 16.09 0.20
CA ASN A 101 -5.54 17.04 -0.35
C ASN A 101 -4.84 18.24 -1.01
N THR A 102 -3.93 17.98 -1.92
CA THR A 102 -3.25 18.99 -2.73
C THR A 102 -3.47 18.66 -4.20
N LEU A 103 -3.32 19.64 -5.06
CA LEU A 103 -3.38 19.46 -6.52
C LEU A 103 -2.21 18.62 -7.07
N THR A 104 -1.28 18.22 -6.20
CA THR A 104 -0.15 17.35 -6.52
C THR A 104 -0.45 15.92 -6.06
N ASP A 105 -0.09 14.93 -6.86
CA ASP A 105 -0.35 13.50 -6.58
C ASP A 105 0.52 12.90 -5.46
N ASN A 106 1.23 13.74 -4.69
CA ASN A 106 2.17 13.28 -3.68
C ASN A 106 1.60 13.46 -2.26
N LEU A 107 2.01 12.57 -1.37
CA LEU A 107 1.80 12.71 0.05
C LEU A 107 2.74 13.82 0.59
N THR A 108 2.22 14.76 1.39
CA THR A 108 3.09 15.75 2.05
C THR A 108 3.95 15.09 3.12
N ASN A 109 5.07 15.74 3.51
CA ASN A 109 5.90 15.21 4.60
C ASN A 109 5.12 15.12 5.93
N ASN A 110 4.25 16.10 6.22
CA ASN A 110 3.42 16.08 7.42
C ASN A 110 2.46 14.88 7.43
N ASP A 111 1.82 14.59 6.30
CA ASP A 111 0.89 13.47 6.18
C ASP A 111 1.64 12.13 6.26
N TYR A 112 2.83 12.07 5.68
CA TYR A 112 3.71 10.90 5.78
C TYR A 112 4.13 10.61 7.23
N GLU A 113 4.59 11.60 7.97
CA GLU A 113 4.96 11.45 9.39
C GLU A 113 3.73 11.03 10.22
N TRP A 114 2.57 11.63 9.96
CA TRP A 114 1.33 11.20 10.62
C TRP A 114 1.02 9.73 10.34
N MET A 115 1.18 9.25 9.09
CA MET A 115 0.98 7.84 8.75
C MET A 115 1.96 6.92 9.46
N LEU A 116 3.24 7.29 9.58
CA LEU A 116 4.22 6.52 10.34
C LEU A 116 3.82 6.38 11.81
N ASP A 117 3.32 7.44 12.43
CA ASP A 117 3.02 7.50 13.87
C ASP A 117 1.64 6.92 14.23
N ASN A 118 0.73 6.76 13.26
CA ASN A 118 -0.67 6.45 13.56
C ASN A 118 -1.27 5.30 12.77
N SER A 119 -0.82 5.00 11.54
CA SER A 119 -1.50 4.02 10.67
C SER A 119 -1.57 2.61 11.28
N TYR A 120 -0.57 2.23 12.08
CA TYR A 120 -0.52 0.91 12.74
C TYR A 120 -1.67 0.69 13.72
N LYS A 121 -2.20 1.75 14.33
CA LYS A 121 -3.36 1.71 15.26
C LYS A 121 -4.63 1.24 14.55
N TYR A 122 -4.67 1.39 13.22
CA TYR A 122 -5.74 0.97 12.32
C TYR A 122 -5.34 -0.26 11.47
N GLY A 123 -4.26 -0.94 11.84
CA GLY A 123 -3.80 -2.14 11.17
C GLY A 123 -3.00 -1.92 9.89
N PHE A 124 -2.65 -0.68 9.55
CA PHE A 124 -1.83 -0.37 8.38
C PHE A 124 -0.39 -0.04 8.75
N ILE A 125 0.51 -0.29 7.83
CA ILE A 125 1.91 0.18 7.88
C ILE A 125 2.26 0.93 6.59
N VAL A 126 3.20 1.87 6.67
CA VAL A 126 3.90 2.37 5.48
C VAL A 126 4.83 1.26 5.01
N ARG A 127 4.53 0.69 3.83
CA ARG A 127 5.14 -0.56 3.37
C ARG A 127 6.59 -0.40 2.91
N TYR A 128 6.90 0.71 2.26
CA TYR A 128 8.20 1.02 1.69
C TYR A 128 8.74 2.34 2.23
N PRO A 129 9.21 2.35 3.51
CA PRO A 129 9.63 3.58 4.16
C PRO A 129 10.95 4.11 3.60
N LYS A 130 11.21 5.40 3.82
CA LYS A 130 12.41 6.09 3.36
C LYS A 130 13.70 5.40 3.84
N GLY A 131 14.69 5.29 2.95
CA GLY A 131 16.01 4.74 3.26
C GLY A 131 16.09 3.21 3.33
N LYS A 132 15.01 2.47 3.08
CA LYS A 132 14.94 1.01 3.24
C LYS A 132 14.91 0.22 1.90
N GLN A 133 15.18 0.87 0.77
CA GLN A 133 15.15 0.21 -0.55
C GLN A 133 16.06 -1.03 -0.64
N HIS A 134 17.21 -1.02 0.03
CA HIS A 134 18.14 -2.15 0.03
C HIS A 134 17.58 -3.42 0.70
N ILE A 135 16.53 -3.27 1.53
CA ILE A 135 15.80 -4.34 2.19
C ILE A 135 14.55 -4.71 1.39
N THR A 136 13.69 -3.73 1.16
CA THR A 136 12.38 -3.94 0.52
C THR A 136 12.49 -4.23 -0.97
N GLN A 137 13.61 -3.86 -1.60
CA GLN A 137 13.89 -3.93 -3.05
C GLN A 137 12.97 -3.05 -3.92
N PHE A 138 12.13 -2.23 -3.31
CA PHE A 138 11.36 -1.18 -3.95
C PHE A 138 11.88 0.17 -3.47
N MET A 139 11.79 1.17 -4.36
CA MET A 139 12.06 2.55 -3.95
C MET A 139 11.09 2.95 -2.83
N GLU A 140 11.40 4.03 -2.13
CA GLU A 140 10.51 4.56 -1.11
C GLU A 140 9.17 4.98 -1.71
N GLU A 141 8.10 4.53 -1.07
CA GLU A 141 6.72 4.85 -1.45
C GLU A 141 5.96 5.33 -0.21
N PRO A 142 6.07 6.61 0.14
CA PRO A 142 5.41 7.18 1.32
C PRO A 142 3.89 7.01 1.31
N TRP A 143 3.31 6.89 0.13
CA TRP A 143 1.88 6.76 -0.13
C TRP A 143 1.34 5.34 0.00
N HIS A 144 2.21 4.32 -0.06
CA HIS A 144 1.80 2.92 -0.12
C HIS A 144 1.61 2.34 1.28
N LEU A 145 0.36 2.15 1.67
CA LEU A 145 -0.02 1.50 2.92
C LEU A 145 -0.38 0.04 2.70
N ARG A 146 0.07 -0.84 3.61
CA ARG A 146 -0.29 -2.25 3.65
C ARG A 146 -1.05 -2.58 4.93
N TYR A 147 -2.22 -3.20 4.78
CA TYR A 147 -3.00 -3.74 5.90
C TYR A 147 -2.45 -5.09 6.38
N LEU A 148 -2.24 -5.20 7.68
CA LEU A 148 -1.74 -6.39 8.37
C LEU A 148 -2.66 -6.83 9.52
N GLY A 149 -3.69 -6.03 9.84
CA GLY A 149 -4.43 -6.09 11.10
C GLY A 149 -3.68 -5.39 12.24
N VAL A 150 -4.42 -4.91 13.23
CA VAL A 150 -3.88 -4.04 14.30
C VAL A 150 -2.76 -4.72 15.08
N GLU A 151 -2.93 -6.01 15.43
CA GLU A 151 -1.93 -6.73 16.25
C GLU A 151 -0.58 -6.81 15.55
N LEU A 152 -0.53 -7.24 14.27
CA LEU A 152 0.72 -7.40 13.54
C LEU A 152 1.30 -6.04 13.16
N ALA A 153 0.48 -5.09 12.73
CA ALA A 153 0.94 -3.74 12.40
C ALA A 153 1.60 -3.06 13.60
N THR A 154 1.03 -3.21 14.80
CA THR A 154 1.61 -2.70 16.06
C THR A 154 2.96 -3.37 16.36
N LYS A 155 3.05 -4.69 16.23
CA LYS A 155 4.32 -5.40 16.45
C LYS A 155 5.42 -4.96 15.49
N VAL A 156 5.07 -4.77 14.21
CA VAL A 156 6.02 -4.26 13.20
C VAL A 156 6.46 -2.84 13.54
N HIS A 157 5.52 -1.95 13.85
CA HIS A 157 5.80 -0.57 14.25
C HIS A 157 6.73 -0.51 15.47
N ASP A 158 6.39 -1.20 16.56
CA ASP A 158 7.14 -1.17 17.82
C ASP A 158 8.54 -1.78 17.70
N SER A 159 8.74 -2.68 16.73
CA SER A 159 10.07 -3.27 16.46
C SER A 159 11.03 -2.29 15.77
N GLY A 160 10.53 -1.23 15.11
CA GLY A 160 11.32 -0.34 14.28
C GLY A 160 11.87 -0.98 12.99
N LEU A 161 11.41 -2.18 12.66
CA LEU A 161 11.81 -2.94 11.47
C LEU A 161 10.85 -2.67 10.31
N THR A 162 11.33 -2.90 9.09
CA THR A 162 10.42 -3.06 7.95
C THR A 162 9.62 -4.35 8.09
N TYR A 163 8.51 -4.46 7.38
CA TYR A 163 7.74 -5.70 7.38
C TYR A 163 8.54 -6.90 6.83
N ASP A 164 9.45 -6.67 5.88
CA ASP A 164 10.31 -7.72 5.35
C ASP A 164 11.30 -8.23 6.42
N GLU A 165 11.97 -7.32 7.15
CA GLU A 165 12.86 -7.67 8.27
C GLU A 165 12.10 -8.41 9.37
N TYR A 166 10.91 -7.89 9.74
CA TYR A 166 10.06 -8.49 10.76
C TYR A 166 9.63 -9.91 10.38
N TYR A 167 9.18 -10.09 9.13
CA TYR A 167 8.79 -11.40 8.61
C TYR A 167 9.94 -12.40 8.65
N ASP A 168 11.12 -11.98 8.21
CA ASP A 168 12.30 -12.84 8.16
C ASP A 168 12.80 -13.27 9.56
N LEU A 169 12.63 -12.42 10.56
CA LEU A 169 13.09 -12.70 11.93
C LEU A 169 12.08 -13.47 12.77
N TYR A 170 10.78 -13.27 12.56
CA TYR A 170 9.76 -13.73 13.50
C TYR A 170 8.64 -14.58 12.89
N MET A 171 8.53 -14.66 11.56
CA MET A 171 7.40 -15.32 10.89
C MET A 171 7.82 -16.42 9.91
N LYS A 172 9.11 -16.61 9.64
CA LYS A 172 9.65 -17.70 8.81
C LYS A 172 9.66 -19.03 9.54
#